data_1b33ae9263bffa7096bc0ed65d79bae3
#
_entry.id   1b33ae9263bffa7096bc0ed65d79bae3
#
_cell.length_a   1.000
_cell.length_b   1.000
_cell.length_c   1.000
_cell.angle_alpha   90.00
_cell.angle_beta   90.00
_cell.angle_gamma   90.00
#
_symmetry.space_group_name_H-M   'P 1'
#
loop_
_entity.id
_entity.type
_entity.pdbx_description
1 polymer ?
#
loop_
_entity_poly.entity_id
_entity_poly.type
_entity_poly.pdbx_seq_one_letter_code
_entity_poly.pdbx_strand_id
1 'polypeptide(L)'
;MPVTPIDTDQIVITASRAPESESRTPASVTIIDQARIERLDEPAISALLRLTPSAAVATSGPGGSLTEVRIRGAEANHTLLFVDGIKIDDPASGDTPRFEILNADLASRIEVVRGPQSALWGSEAIGGVITVNGIDDVPGGRASAEAGSFGLVRASASGALTAGQAGIAGAVGFQRASGINSVAGPGDKDGYRNLSGRLRGTWRPAPDVELGAAALALSGRTRFDGFDLFTGAHTDTLDSSRNRLTAGRLWASVGSDSSPWRGQVSGTLLGSSNKNYLDAVQQNRTRGARRILAAQLERRLVTGALTHRLIIAAETERETFHARDTAFGGFTNQDRSRRHESLTAEWRADAGGIHGDVAVRRDRFNRFKDATSLRASLLGKLGGGFSLAGAYAEGIAQPTFFDLYGFFPGLYVGNPDLKPESSRGFELSLRYRRGPVEASLTGYRQRLHDEIVNNASFTSALNADSTSRRSGIEATAGWRIRDELRLSANYAYLKATQLDAISGTQRTEVRRPKHSGAVALNGVSGPVTYGASLAYVGRHIDNRDTFPFDRIALGSYWLADARIAYAVRPGIELFARGSNLLDQRYQDVFSYRTEGRGLFAGIRLADRRSSP
;
A
#
# COMPACT_ATOMS: atom_id res chain seq x y z
N MET A 1 -30.59 -3.16 15.89
CA MET A 1 -30.51 -3.01 14.43
C MET A 1 -30.06 -4.36 13.88
N PRO A 2 -30.59 -4.88 12.77
CA PRO A 2 -30.08 -6.10 12.22
C PRO A 2 -28.64 -5.87 11.77
N VAL A 3 -27.70 -6.56 12.40
CA VAL A 3 -26.32 -6.65 11.93
C VAL A 3 -26.37 -7.38 10.60
N THR A 4 -26.02 -6.69 9.52
CA THR A 4 -25.89 -7.34 8.21
C THR A 4 -24.95 -8.54 8.39
N PRO A 5 -25.34 -9.77 8.03
CA PRO A 5 -24.42 -10.91 8.11
C PRO A 5 -23.17 -10.53 7.33
N ILE A 6 -22.01 -10.58 7.97
CA ILE A 6 -20.73 -10.36 7.28
C ILE A 6 -20.67 -11.47 6.23
N ASP A 7 -20.86 -11.09 4.97
CA ASP A 7 -20.77 -12.01 3.85
C ASP A 7 -19.41 -12.68 3.92
N THR A 8 -19.42 -13.98 4.09
CA THR A 8 -18.20 -14.78 4.28
C THR A 8 -17.39 -14.91 3.00
N ASP A 9 -17.90 -14.39 1.87
CA ASP A 9 -17.27 -14.51 0.56
C ASP A 9 -17.15 -13.13 -0.11
N GLN A 10 -16.17 -12.34 0.34
CA GLN A 10 -15.94 -10.99 -0.15
C GLN A 10 -15.42 -11.02 -1.60
N ILE A 11 -15.82 -10.03 -2.39
CA ILE A 11 -15.27 -9.83 -3.74
C ILE A 11 -13.88 -9.20 -3.64
N VAL A 12 -12.91 -9.78 -4.32
CA VAL A 12 -11.54 -9.28 -4.48
C VAL A 12 -11.41 -8.66 -5.87
N ILE A 13 -10.83 -7.47 -5.93
CA ILE A 13 -10.70 -6.71 -7.19
C ILE A 13 -9.25 -6.76 -7.70
N THR A 14 -8.29 -7.00 -6.82
CA THR A 14 -6.86 -6.87 -7.10
C THR A 14 -6.13 -8.15 -7.47
N ALA A 15 -6.70 -9.30 -7.18
CA ALA A 15 -6.04 -10.59 -7.42
C ALA A 15 -6.11 -11.07 -8.87
N SER A 16 -6.95 -10.44 -9.69
CA SER A 16 -7.06 -10.66 -11.13
C SER A 16 -7.52 -9.38 -11.84
N ARG A 17 -7.55 -9.40 -13.16
CA ARG A 17 -8.09 -8.30 -13.97
C ARG A 17 -9.63 -8.20 -13.96
N ALA A 18 -10.33 -9.18 -13.38
CA ALA A 18 -11.78 -9.17 -13.18
C ALA A 18 -12.12 -9.47 -11.71
N PRO A 19 -13.17 -8.87 -11.14
CA PRO A 19 -13.59 -9.17 -9.78
C PRO A 19 -13.84 -10.66 -9.57
N GLU A 20 -13.42 -11.19 -8.42
CA GLU A 20 -13.63 -12.59 -8.04
C GLU A 20 -13.94 -12.72 -6.55
N SER A 21 -14.55 -13.84 -6.19
CA SER A 21 -14.81 -14.17 -4.79
C SER A 21 -13.51 -14.57 -4.08
N GLU A 22 -13.31 -14.11 -2.86
CA GLU A 22 -12.14 -14.44 -2.03
C GLU A 22 -11.95 -15.96 -1.88
N SER A 23 -13.05 -16.71 -1.77
CA SER A 23 -13.02 -18.18 -1.64
C SER A 23 -12.53 -18.91 -2.91
N ARG A 24 -12.51 -18.23 -4.05
CA ARG A 24 -12.06 -18.76 -5.34
C ARG A 24 -10.71 -18.24 -5.79
N THR A 25 -10.23 -17.18 -5.14
CA THR A 25 -8.93 -16.55 -5.45
C THR A 25 -7.77 -17.46 -5.03
N PRO A 26 -6.91 -17.95 -5.95
CA PRO A 26 -5.72 -18.71 -5.55
C PRO A 26 -4.66 -17.85 -4.86
N ALA A 27 -4.62 -16.54 -5.11
CA ALA A 27 -3.63 -15.60 -4.58
C ALA A 27 -3.75 -15.41 -3.06
N SER A 28 -2.63 -15.03 -2.42
CA SER A 28 -2.58 -14.64 -1.01
C SER A 28 -3.09 -13.22 -0.82
N VAL A 29 -4.33 -13.05 -0.40
CA VAL A 29 -5.00 -11.75 -0.21
C VAL A 29 -5.26 -11.48 1.26
N THR A 30 -5.19 -10.21 1.65
CA THR A 30 -5.72 -9.70 2.93
C THR A 30 -6.68 -8.56 2.64
N ILE A 31 -7.86 -8.63 3.24
CA ILE A 31 -8.88 -7.58 3.16
C ILE A 31 -9.03 -6.94 4.53
N ILE A 32 -8.91 -5.61 4.57
CA ILE A 32 -9.25 -4.79 5.72
C ILE A 32 -10.53 -4.06 5.36
N ASP A 33 -11.63 -4.55 5.90
CA ASP A 33 -12.97 -4.05 5.62
C ASP A 33 -13.28 -2.74 6.35
N GLN A 34 -14.39 -2.11 5.98
CA GLN A 34 -14.85 -0.86 6.56
C GLN A 34 -15.04 -0.96 8.08
N ALA A 35 -15.66 -2.03 8.56
CA ALA A 35 -15.92 -2.21 9.98
C ALA A 35 -14.63 -2.24 10.79
N ARG A 36 -13.58 -2.88 10.28
CA ARG A 36 -12.26 -2.92 10.91
C ARG A 36 -11.56 -1.57 10.86
N ILE A 37 -11.60 -0.86 9.72
CA ILE A 37 -11.04 0.49 9.57
C ILE A 37 -11.68 1.43 10.59
N GLU A 38 -13.00 1.42 10.72
CA GLU A 38 -13.75 2.31 11.62
C GLU A 38 -13.58 2.00 13.09
N ARG A 39 -13.44 0.71 13.45
CA ARG A 39 -13.30 0.28 14.84
C ARG A 39 -11.90 0.49 15.38
N LEU A 40 -10.88 0.41 14.55
CA LEU A 40 -9.51 0.75 14.93
C LEU A 40 -9.24 2.25 14.81
N ASP A 41 -9.82 2.89 13.80
CA ASP A 41 -9.78 4.35 13.54
C ASP A 41 -8.35 4.91 13.45
N GLU A 42 -7.44 4.14 12.87
CA GLU A 42 -6.07 4.57 12.68
C GLU A 42 -5.98 5.78 11.74
N PRO A 43 -5.14 6.79 12.04
CA PRO A 43 -5.05 7.99 11.21
C PRO A 43 -4.37 7.77 9.86
N ALA A 44 -3.50 6.77 9.75
CA ALA A 44 -2.72 6.47 8.56
C ALA A 44 -3.01 5.07 8.01
N ILE A 45 -3.07 4.94 6.69
CA ILE A 45 -3.21 3.64 6.00
C ILE A 45 -2.09 2.67 6.38
N SER A 46 -0.85 3.17 6.49
CA SER A 46 0.32 2.36 6.87
C SER A 46 0.17 1.69 8.23
N ALA A 47 -0.48 2.31 9.21
CA ALA A 47 -0.76 1.68 10.51
C ALA A 47 -1.68 0.46 10.37
N LEU A 48 -2.72 0.56 9.54
CA LEU A 48 -3.61 -0.58 9.23
C LEU A 48 -2.87 -1.70 8.51
N LEU A 49 -1.89 -1.39 7.67
CA LEU A 49 -1.09 -2.39 6.94
C LEU A 49 -0.19 -3.22 7.86
N ARG A 50 0.16 -2.75 9.08
CA ARG A 50 0.85 -3.57 10.11
C ARG A 50 0.02 -4.81 10.51
N LEU A 51 -1.28 -4.83 10.25
CA LEU A 51 -2.18 -5.96 10.50
C LEU A 51 -2.20 -6.99 9.35
N THR A 52 -1.36 -6.78 8.32
CA THR A 52 -1.21 -7.68 7.17
C THR A 52 0.04 -8.54 7.38
N PRO A 53 -0.02 -9.87 7.18
CA PRO A 53 1.17 -10.71 7.29
C PRO A 53 2.24 -10.28 6.29
N SER A 54 3.50 -10.34 6.70
CA SER A 54 4.67 -9.96 5.90
C SER A 54 4.67 -8.51 5.38
N ALA A 55 3.88 -7.62 5.96
CA ALA A 55 3.97 -6.18 5.70
C ALA A 55 4.85 -5.52 6.76
N ALA A 56 6.05 -5.09 6.36
CA ALA A 56 6.94 -4.31 7.20
C ALA A 56 6.74 -2.82 6.91
N VAL A 57 6.40 -2.07 7.95
CA VAL A 57 6.24 -0.61 7.88
C VAL A 57 7.42 0.03 8.58
N ALA A 58 8.16 0.87 7.86
CA ALA A 58 9.31 1.61 8.39
C ALA A 58 9.05 3.12 8.25
N THR A 59 8.98 3.80 9.40
CA THR A 59 8.75 5.24 9.47
C THR A 59 10.00 5.95 9.98
N SER A 60 10.48 6.96 9.25
CA SER A 60 11.64 7.76 9.60
C SER A 60 11.22 8.95 10.49
N GLY A 61 10.81 8.67 11.73
CA GLY A 61 10.40 9.69 12.70
C GLY A 61 8.95 9.56 13.17
N PRO A 62 8.35 10.66 13.69
CA PRO A 62 6.97 10.70 14.16
C PRO A 62 5.94 10.61 13.03
N GLY A 63 4.66 10.60 13.38
CA GLY A 63 3.56 10.61 12.41
C GLY A 63 3.74 11.68 11.33
N GLY A 64 3.43 11.35 10.07
CA GLY A 64 3.61 12.22 8.90
C GLY A 64 5.02 12.21 8.30
N SER A 65 6.00 11.56 8.91
CA SER A 65 7.33 11.35 8.34
C SER A 65 7.30 10.31 7.22
N LEU A 66 8.37 10.28 6.41
CA LEU A 66 8.53 9.30 5.33
C LEU A 66 8.22 7.89 5.84
N THR A 67 7.27 7.24 5.19
CA THR A 67 6.79 5.91 5.59
C THR A 67 6.84 4.95 4.41
N GLU A 68 7.62 3.92 4.55
CA GLU A 68 7.80 2.86 3.56
C GLU A 68 7.08 1.58 4.00
N VAL A 69 6.41 0.95 3.07
CA VAL A 69 5.75 -0.36 3.27
C VAL A 69 6.38 -1.38 2.35
N ARG A 70 6.87 -2.46 2.93
CA ARG A 70 7.54 -3.56 2.24
C ARG A 70 6.74 -4.85 2.41
N ILE A 71 6.31 -5.43 1.31
CA ILE A 71 5.56 -6.70 1.31
C ILE A 71 6.50 -7.86 1.01
N ARG A 72 6.53 -8.89 1.88
CA ARG A 72 7.40 -10.07 1.76
C ARG A 72 8.89 -9.73 1.59
N GLY A 73 9.32 -8.62 2.19
CA GLY A 73 10.70 -8.13 2.14
C GLY A 73 11.08 -7.40 0.84
N ALA A 74 10.17 -7.19 -0.10
CA ALA A 74 10.41 -6.40 -1.30
C ALA A 74 10.76 -4.94 -0.97
N GLU A 75 11.42 -4.20 -1.87
CA GLU A 75 11.64 -2.78 -1.70
C GLU A 75 10.33 -1.99 -1.71
N ALA A 76 10.32 -0.78 -1.16
CA ALA A 76 9.10 0.01 -1.05
C ALA A 76 8.49 0.37 -2.43
N ASN A 77 9.33 0.64 -3.42
CA ASN A 77 8.95 0.87 -4.82
C ASN A 77 8.58 -0.42 -5.59
N HIS A 78 8.70 -1.60 -4.97
CA HIS A 78 8.25 -2.88 -5.51
C HIS A 78 6.79 -3.22 -5.15
N THR A 79 6.08 -2.30 -4.55
CA THR A 79 4.67 -2.47 -4.16
C THR A 79 3.82 -1.40 -4.82
N LEU A 80 2.91 -1.79 -5.70
CA LEU A 80 1.98 -0.85 -6.33
C LEU A 80 0.88 -0.44 -5.37
N LEU A 81 0.53 0.84 -5.39
CA LEU A 81 -0.60 1.39 -4.63
C LEU A 81 -1.63 2.03 -5.55
N PHE A 82 -2.86 1.54 -5.47
CA PHE A 82 -4.00 2.13 -6.18
C PHE A 82 -4.98 2.76 -5.20
N VAL A 83 -5.51 3.92 -5.56
CA VAL A 83 -6.67 4.55 -4.89
C VAL A 83 -7.76 4.73 -5.95
N ASP A 84 -8.92 4.11 -5.76
CA ASP A 84 -10.03 4.11 -6.72
C ASP A 84 -9.61 3.74 -8.16
N GLY A 85 -8.67 2.80 -8.28
CA GLY A 85 -8.12 2.34 -9.55
C GLY A 85 -7.10 3.30 -10.20
N ILE A 86 -6.64 4.32 -9.49
CA ILE A 86 -5.57 5.24 -9.90
C ILE A 86 -4.25 4.76 -9.29
N LYS A 87 -3.24 4.43 -10.11
CA LYS A 87 -1.86 4.13 -9.67
C LYS A 87 -1.24 5.42 -9.12
N ILE A 88 -0.90 5.45 -7.82
CA ILE A 88 -0.46 6.68 -7.12
C ILE A 88 1.00 6.68 -6.69
N ASP A 89 1.79 5.70 -7.10
CA ASP A 89 3.25 5.70 -6.92
C ASP A 89 3.83 6.93 -7.61
N ASP A 90 4.69 7.68 -6.92
CA ASP A 90 5.16 8.98 -7.40
C ASP A 90 6.45 8.86 -8.24
N PRO A 91 6.40 9.10 -9.58
CA PRO A 91 7.58 9.05 -10.44
C PRO A 91 8.69 10.03 -10.03
N ALA A 92 8.34 11.08 -9.31
CA ALA A 92 9.30 12.08 -8.85
C ALA A 92 9.86 11.79 -7.44
N SER A 93 9.51 10.64 -6.86
CA SER A 93 9.95 10.20 -5.53
C SER A 93 10.34 8.72 -5.53
N GLY A 94 11.08 8.27 -6.55
CA GLY A 94 11.57 6.90 -6.66
C GLY A 94 10.45 5.87 -6.85
N ASP A 95 9.37 6.21 -7.52
CA ASP A 95 8.19 5.35 -7.74
C ASP A 95 7.65 4.72 -6.45
N THR A 96 7.84 5.39 -5.30
CA THR A 96 7.40 4.91 -3.99
C THR A 96 6.01 5.45 -3.66
N PRO A 97 5.10 4.63 -3.12
CA PRO A 97 3.83 5.11 -2.57
C PRO A 97 4.04 6.09 -1.42
N ARG A 98 3.33 7.21 -1.44
CA ARG A 98 3.44 8.30 -0.45
C ARG A 98 2.47 8.08 0.70
N PHE A 99 2.72 7.04 1.53
CA PHE A 99 1.83 6.69 2.65
C PHE A 99 1.73 7.79 3.70
N GLU A 100 2.76 8.60 3.89
CA GLU A 100 2.80 9.68 4.89
C GLU A 100 1.81 10.83 4.61
N ILE A 101 1.32 10.95 3.37
CA ILE A 101 0.30 11.95 3.01
C ILE A 101 -1.06 11.33 2.67
N LEU A 102 -1.24 10.02 2.85
CA LEU A 102 -2.48 9.30 2.57
C LEU A 102 -3.22 8.97 3.86
N ASN A 103 -4.21 9.79 4.20
CA ASN A 103 -5.03 9.61 5.40
C ASN A 103 -5.95 8.39 5.27
N ALA A 104 -6.10 7.62 6.36
CA ALA A 104 -7.01 6.49 6.41
C ALA A 104 -8.50 6.87 6.29
N ASP A 105 -8.84 8.13 6.54
CA ASP A 105 -10.19 8.68 6.36
C ASP A 105 -10.75 8.55 4.93
N LEU A 106 -9.87 8.35 3.94
CA LEU A 106 -10.28 8.14 2.55
C LEU A 106 -10.69 6.69 2.25
N ALA A 107 -10.38 5.76 3.14
CA ALA A 107 -10.56 4.33 2.92
C ALA A 107 -11.83 3.80 3.58
N SER A 108 -12.56 2.96 2.85
CA SER A 108 -13.56 2.04 3.41
C SER A 108 -13.14 0.59 3.23
N ARG A 109 -12.17 0.33 2.35
CA ARG A 109 -11.66 -0.99 2.06
C ARG A 109 -10.22 -0.92 1.61
N ILE A 110 -9.38 -1.80 2.16
CA ILE A 110 -7.99 -1.99 1.71
C ILE A 110 -7.84 -3.47 1.35
N GLU A 111 -7.32 -3.73 0.14
CA GLU A 111 -6.94 -5.07 -0.30
C GLU A 111 -5.42 -5.10 -0.48
N VAL A 112 -4.79 -6.18 -0.01
CA VAL A 112 -3.36 -6.42 -0.17
C VAL A 112 -3.15 -7.78 -0.81
N VAL A 113 -2.72 -7.80 -2.06
CA VAL A 113 -2.29 -9.02 -2.76
C VAL A 113 -0.78 -9.14 -2.64
N ARG A 114 -0.31 -10.24 -2.06
CA ARG A 114 1.10 -10.45 -1.78
C ARG A 114 1.78 -11.32 -2.84
N GLY A 115 3.07 -11.06 -3.06
CA GLY A 115 3.90 -11.73 -4.07
C GLY A 115 3.83 -11.08 -5.45
N PRO A 116 4.61 -11.56 -6.43
CA PRO A 116 4.72 -10.95 -7.75
C PRO A 116 3.38 -10.91 -8.49
N GLN A 117 3.04 -9.76 -9.06
CA GLN A 117 1.78 -9.51 -9.76
C GLN A 117 1.99 -8.81 -11.13
N SER A 118 3.24 -8.78 -11.64
CA SER A 118 3.52 -7.99 -12.84
C SER A 118 2.83 -8.52 -14.11
N ALA A 119 2.54 -9.82 -14.18
CA ALA A 119 1.75 -10.39 -15.27
C ALA A 119 0.34 -9.77 -15.39
N LEU A 120 -0.20 -9.22 -14.31
CA LEU A 120 -1.51 -8.55 -14.29
C LEU A 120 -1.39 -7.03 -14.25
N TRP A 121 -0.49 -6.49 -13.41
CA TRP A 121 -0.47 -5.07 -13.05
C TRP A 121 0.76 -4.31 -13.57
N GLY A 122 1.70 -5.03 -14.21
CA GLY A 122 2.88 -4.44 -14.86
C GLY A 122 4.06 -4.22 -13.93
N SER A 123 4.94 -3.33 -14.35
CA SER A 123 6.18 -3.00 -13.67
C SER A 123 5.92 -2.51 -12.23
N GLU A 124 6.89 -2.75 -11.34
CA GLU A 124 6.92 -2.45 -9.89
C GLU A 124 6.06 -3.39 -9.01
N ALA A 125 5.24 -4.31 -9.58
CA ALA A 125 4.46 -5.28 -8.81
C ALA A 125 5.25 -6.54 -8.42
N ILE A 126 6.44 -6.39 -7.83
CA ILE A 126 7.31 -7.50 -7.37
C ILE A 126 6.92 -7.98 -5.98
N GLY A 127 6.65 -7.08 -5.05
CA GLY A 127 6.25 -7.37 -3.66
C GLY A 127 4.77 -7.65 -3.53
N GLY A 128 3.96 -6.94 -4.28
CA GLY A 128 2.52 -7.05 -4.25
C GLY A 128 1.78 -5.82 -4.78
N VAL A 129 0.48 -5.83 -4.57
CA VAL A 129 -0.41 -4.72 -4.95
C VAL A 129 -1.31 -4.38 -3.76
N ILE A 130 -1.41 -3.11 -3.44
CA ILE A 130 -2.33 -2.57 -2.44
C ILE A 130 -3.38 -1.73 -3.15
N THR A 131 -4.66 -1.95 -2.85
CA THR A 131 -5.74 -1.07 -3.30
C THR A 131 -6.47 -0.47 -2.12
N VAL A 132 -6.79 0.80 -2.24
CA VAL A 132 -7.58 1.57 -1.29
C VAL A 132 -8.81 2.07 -2.01
N ASN A 133 -9.97 1.63 -1.57
CA ASN A 133 -11.26 2.03 -2.14
C ASN A 133 -12.10 2.75 -1.09
N GLY A 134 -12.93 3.68 -1.51
CA GLY A 134 -13.90 4.35 -0.65
C GLY A 134 -15.28 3.70 -0.71
N ILE A 135 -16.20 4.25 0.08
CA ILE A 135 -17.61 3.86 0.08
C ILE A 135 -18.28 4.52 -1.12
N ASP A 136 -18.78 3.74 -2.05
CA ASP A 136 -19.37 4.26 -3.26
C ASP A 136 -20.88 3.94 -3.40
N ASP A 137 -21.37 2.92 -2.69
CA ASP A 137 -22.68 2.33 -2.98
C ASP A 137 -23.72 2.50 -1.87
N VAL A 138 -23.35 2.99 -0.69
CA VAL A 138 -24.28 3.19 0.43
C VAL A 138 -24.54 4.68 0.63
N PRO A 139 -25.76 5.18 0.28
CA PRO A 139 -26.10 6.56 0.52
C PRO A 139 -26.04 6.93 2.02
N GLY A 140 -25.46 8.07 2.30
CA GLY A 140 -25.33 8.59 3.67
C GLY A 140 -24.12 9.47 3.82
N GLY A 141 -24.01 10.11 4.97
CA GLY A 141 -22.92 11.02 5.31
C GLY A 141 -22.31 10.72 6.67
N ARG A 142 -21.02 10.98 6.82
CA ARG A 142 -20.27 10.81 8.06
C ARG A 142 -19.30 11.96 8.22
N ALA A 143 -19.12 12.43 9.44
CA ALA A 143 -18.08 13.39 9.80
C ALA A 143 -17.47 13.00 11.15
N SER A 144 -16.19 13.27 11.35
CA SER A 144 -15.53 13.06 12.65
C SER A 144 -14.54 14.17 12.95
N ALA A 145 -14.32 14.40 14.24
CA ALA A 145 -13.27 15.28 14.75
C ALA A 145 -12.61 14.62 15.96
N GLU A 146 -11.28 14.67 16.03
CA GLU A 146 -10.45 14.08 17.08
C GLU A 146 -9.34 15.05 17.47
N ALA A 147 -8.99 15.07 18.76
CA ALA A 147 -7.83 15.81 19.26
C ALA A 147 -7.18 15.03 20.41
N GLY A 148 -5.88 15.29 20.67
CA GLY A 148 -5.18 14.64 21.78
C GLY A 148 -3.67 14.83 21.80
N SER A 149 -2.97 13.80 22.22
CA SER A 149 -1.52 13.77 22.41
C SER A 149 -0.77 14.25 21.16
N PHE A 150 0.46 14.72 21.36
CA PHE A 150 1.36 15.24 20.33
C PHE A 150 0.80 16.46 19.57
N GLY A 151 -0.22 17.13 20.13
CA GLY A 151 -0.92 18.22 19.48
C GLY A 151 -1.69 17.79 18.23
N LEU A 152 -2.13 16.53 18.16
CA LEU A 152 -2.93 16.02 17.07
C LEU A 152 -4.31 16.69 17.05
N VAL A 153 -4.68 17.17 15.86
CA VAL A 153 -6.05 17.53 15.49
C VAL A 153 -6.34 16.85 14.16
N ARG A 154 -7.40 16.07 14.11
CA ARG A 154 -7.89 15.36 12.92
C ARG A 154 -9.36 15.68 12.70
N ALA A 155 -9.75 15.91 11.46
CA ALA A 155 -11.14 16.06 11.06
C ALA A 155 -11.35 15.39 9.71
N SER A 156 -12.48 14.73 9.54
CA SER A 156 -12.84 14.10 8.28
C SER A 156 -14.34 14.20 8.00
N ALA A 157 -14.67 14.15 6.71
CA ALA A 157 -16.04 13.98 6.24
C ALA A 157 -16.04 13.06 5.02
N SER A 158 -17.04 12.20 4.95
CA SER A 158 -17.28 11.32 3.80
C SER A 158 -18.76 11.13 3.56
N GLY A 159 -19.14 10.79 2.34
CA GLY A 159 -20.53 10.52 2.04
C GLY A 159 -20.72 10.03 0.61
N ALA A 160 -21.91 9.45 0.39
CA ALA A 160 -22.37 9.00 -0.92
C ALA A 160 -23.82 9.38 -1.14
N LEU A 161 -24.15 9.68 -2.37
CA LEU A 161 -25.51 9.97 -2.84
C LEU A 161 -25.79 9.16 -4.10
N THR A 162 -26.99 8.61 -4.19
CA THR A 162 -27.50 7.95 -5.40
C THR A 162 -28.79 8.62 -5.84
N ALA A 163 -28.88 8.94 -7.13
CA ALA A 163 -30.07 9.53 -7.74
C ALA A 163 -30.34 8.82 -9.08
N GLY A 164 -31.34 7.96 -9.12
CA GLY A 164 -31.65 7.14 -10.28
C GLY A 164 -30.47 6.25 -10.71
N GLN A 165 -29.93 6.52 -11.89
CA GLN A 165 -28.82 5.76 -12.49
C GLN A 165 -27.43 6.38 -12.18
N ALA A 166 -27.36 7.46 -11.42
CA ALA A 166 -26.12 8.15 -11.06
C ALA A 166 -25.81 8.01 -9.58
N GLY A 167 -24.53 7.85 -9.28
CA GLY A 167 -23.97 7.83 -7.93
C GLY A 167 -22.78 8.78 -7.83
N ILE A 168 -22.63 9.42 -6.68
CA ILE A 168 -21.44 10.20 -6.33
C ILE A 168 -21.03 9.89 -4.90
N ALA A 169 -19.74 9.70 -4.67
CA ALA A 169 -19.17 9.48 -3.35
C ALA A 169 -17.87 10.26 -3.18
N GLY A 170 -17.61 10.71 -1.98
CA GLY A 170 -16.38 11.45 -1.70
C GLY A 170 -15.99 11.38 -0.24
N ALA A 171 -14.72 11.67 0.01
CA ALA A 171 -14.16 11.79 1.35
C ALA A 171 -13.09 12.89 1.37
N VAL A 172 -12.97 13.57 2.50
CA VAL A 172 -11.92 14.53 2.81
C VAL A 172 -11.42 14.27 4.22
N GLY A 173 -10.10 14.30 4.40
CA GLY A 173 -9.45 14.17 5.71
C GLY A 173 -8.39 15.24 5.90
N PHE A 174 -8.40 15.86 7.05
CA PHE A 174 -7.40 16.81 7.52
C PHE A 174 -6.75 16.28 8.78
N GLN A 175 -5.42 16.37 8.84
CA GLN A 175 -4.64 16.01 10.03
C GLN A 175 -3.53 17.04 10.24
N ARG A 176 -3.28 17.36 11.51
CA ARG A 176 -2.15 18.18 11.95
C ARG A 176 -1.67 17.64 13.28
N ALA A 177 -0.35 17.50 13.45
CA ALA A 177 0.26 17.25 14.75
C ALA A 177 1.48 18.15 14.94
N SER A 178 1.78 18.48 16.20
CA SER A 178 3.04 19.13 16.56
C SER A 178 4.20 18.13 16.55
N GLY A 179 3.90 16.82 16.71
CA GLY A 179 4.89 15.75 16.74
C GLY A 179 5.79 15.75 17.97
N ILE A 180 6.93 15.14 17.82
CA ILE A 180 8.04 15.08 18.77
C ILE A 180 9.33 15.46 18.05
N ASN A 181 10.41 15.73 18.76
CA ASN A 181 11.75 15.78 18.16
C ASN A 181 12.17 14.36 17.75
N SER A 182 12.52 14.15 16.46
CA SER A 182 12.91 12.85 15.91
C SER A 182 14.33 12.42 16.30
N VAL A 183 15.18 13.35 16.70
CA VAL A 183 16.53 13.11 17.22
C VAL A 183 16.52 13.05 18.74
N ALA A 184 17.47 12.32 19.33
CA ALA A 184 17.63 12.27 20.77
C ALA A 184 18.30 13.55 21.29
N GLY A 185 17.66 14.25 22.23
CA GLY A 185 18.19 15.46 22.84
C GLY A 185 17.19 16.62 22.85
N PRO A 186 17.64 17.82 23.26
CA PRO A 186 16.85 19.03 23.12
C PRO A 186 16.80 19.45 21.63
N GLY A 187 15.66 19.96 21.17
CA GLY A 187 15.45 20.38 19.82
C GLY A 187 13.99 20.78 19.56
N ASP A 188 13.68 21.11 18.31
CA ASP A 188 12.31 21.43 17.93
C ASP A 188 11.45 20.18 17.72
N LYS A 189 10.21 20.37 17.41
CA LYS A 189 9.27 19.26 17.17
C LYS A 189 9.01 19.08 15.69
N ASP A 190 9.14 17.83 15.25
CA ASP A 190 8.86 17.41 13.90
C ASP A 190 7.36 17.13 13.70
N GLY A 191 6.67 18.18 13.37
CA GLY A 191 5.24 18.12 13.16
C GLY A 191 4.87 17.99 11.69
N TYR A 192 3.60 17.65 11.44
CA TYR A 192 3.08 17.57 10.09
C TYR A 192 1.68 18.20 9.94
N ARG A 193 1.31 18.42 8.70
CA ARG A 193 -0.04 18.82 8.29
C ARG A 193 -0.37 18.14 6.97
N ASN A 194 -1.46 17.36 6.95
CA ASN A 194 -1.96 16.67 5.75
C ASN A 194 -3.39 17.08 5.46
N LEU A 195 -3.67 17.23 4.17
CA LEU A 195 -5.02 17.34 3.61
C LEU A 195 -5.13 16.37 2.46
N SER A 196 -6.08 15.47 2.54
CA SER A 196 -6.35 14.48 1.50
C SER A 196 -7.84 14.48 1.15
N GLY A 197 -8.15 14.29 -0.13
CA GLY A 197 -9.51 14.25 -0.61
C GLY A 197 -9.65 13.34 -1.83
N ARG A 198 -10.78 12.64 -1.91
CA ARG A 198 -11.17 11.83 -3.06
C ARG A 198 -12.62 12.13 -3.44
N LEU A 199 -12.90 11.97 -4.74
CA LEU A 199 -14.26 12.05 -5.28
C LEU A 199 -14.40 10.99 -6.37
N ARG A 200 -15.52 10.27 -6.37
CA ARG A 200 -15.87 9.31 -7.41
C ARG A 200 -17.32 9.52 -7.83
N GLY A 201 -17.58 9.45 -9.13
CA GLY A 201 -18.92 9.50 -9.71
C GLY A 201 -19.10 8.37 -10.71
N THR A 202 -20.31 7.82 -10.76
CA THR A 202 -20.72 6.80 -11.74
C THR A 202 -22.07 7.16 -12.33
N TRP A 203 -22.29 6.86 -13.60
CA TRP A 203 -23.56 7.00 -14.29
C TRP A 203 -23.79 5.78 -15.17
N ARG A 204 -24.97 5.17 -15.03
CA ARG A 204 -25.40 3.98 -15.79
C ARG A 204 -26.54 4.33 -16.73
N PRO A 205 -26.25 4.94 -17.90
CA PRO A 205 -27.27 5.35 -18.85
C PRO A 205 -28.11 4.18 -19.43
N ALA A 206 -27.56 2.96 -19.35
CA ALA A 206 -28.23 1.72 -19.70
C ALA A 206 -27.81 0.59 -18.76
N PRO A 207 -28.53 -0.52 -18.63
CA PRO A 207 -28.22 -1.62 -17.71
C PRO A 207 -26.80 -2.17 -17.83
N ASP A 208 -26.27 -2.21 -19.06
CA ASP A 208 -24.94 -2.76 -19.36
C ASP A 208 -23.89 -1.68 -19.69
N VAL A 209 -24.15 -0.40 -19.41
CA VAL A 209 -23.21 0.70 -19.67
C VAL A 209 -22.95 1.49 -18.41
N GLU A 210 -21.69 1.61 -18.03
CA GLU A 210 -21.27 2.49 -16.92
C GLU A 210 -20.21 3.48 -17.42
N LEU A 211 -20.44 4.74 -17.14
CA LEU A 211 -19.48 5.83 -17.25
C LEU A 211 -19.06 6.25 -15.86
N GLY A 212 -17.78 6.50 -15.64
CA GLY A 212 -17.31 6.91 -14.34
C GLY A 212 -16.13 7.85 -14.37
N ALA A 213 -15.98 8.56 -13.28
CA ALA A 213 -14.87 9.47 -13.01
C ALA A 213 -14.41 9.34 -11.56
N ALA A 214 -13.10 9.41 -11.33
CA ALA A 214 -12.51 9.50 -10.01
C ALA A 214 -11.45 10.61 -9.97
N ALA A 215 -11.32 11.28 -8.83
CA ALA A 215 -10.31 12.30 -8.58
C ALA A 215 -9.72 12.12 -7.18
N LEU A 216 -8.43 12.39 -7.07
CA LEU A 216 -7.66 12.32 -5.83
C LEU A 216 -6.79 13.56 -5.69
N ALA A 217 -6.72 14.13 -4.49
CA ALA A 217 -5.82 15.23 -4.15
C ALA A 217 -5.21 14.98 -2.78
N LEU A 218 -3.88 14.91 -2.71
CA LEU A 218 -3.10 14.74 -1.48
C LEU A 218 -2.15 15.93 -1.34
N SER A 219 -2.04 16.48 -0.13
CA SER A 219 -1.11 17.56 0.17
C SER A 219 -0.60 17.41 1.59
N GLY A 220 0.72 17.32 1.74
CA GLY A 220 1.39 17.20 3.02
C GLY A 220 2.51 18.23 3.17
N ARG A 221 2.71 18.68 4.40
CA ARG A 221 3.92 19.33 4.85
C ARG A 221 4.39 18.63 6.10
N THR A 222 5.65 18.19 6.09
CA THR A 222 6.28 17.49 7.21
C THR A 222 7.57 18.24 7.57
N ARG A 223 7.81 18.41 8.88
CA ARG A 223 9.12 18.76 9.41
C ARG A 223 9.86 17.48 9.74
N PHE A 224 11.15 17.49 9.65
CA PHE A 224 12.01 16.37 9.97
C PHE A 224 13.41 16.86 10.25
N ASP A 225 14.20 16.06 10.93
CA ASP A 225 15.61 16.30 11.17
C ASP A 225 16.46 15.72 10.05
N GLY A 226 17.54 16.39 9.74
CA GLY A 226 18.47 16.04 8.68
C GLY A 226 19.78 15.48 9.20
N PHE A 227 20.81 15.62 8.38
CA PHE A 227 22.13 15.09 8.67
C PHE A 227 23.17 16.22 8.66
N ASP A 228 24.05 16.21 9.64
CA ASP A 228 25.22 17.07 9.64
C ASP A 228 26.10 16.77 8.44
N LEU A 229 26.43 17.80 7.64
CA LEU A 229 27.13 17.64 6.37
C LEU A 229 28.60 17.18 6.54
N PHE A 230 29.20 17.34 7.72
CA PHE A 230 30.59 17.00 7.99
C PHE A 230 30.73 15.61 8.61
N THR A 231 29.84 15.27 9.55
CA THR A 231 29.92 14.01 10.29
C THR A 231 29.00 12.93 9.70
N GLY A 232 28.01 13.32 8.93
CA GLY A 232 26.95 12.44 8.45
C GLY A 232 25.99 11.97 9.56
N ALA A 233 26.10 12.51 10.77
CA ALA A 233 25.24 12.13 11.88
C ALA A 233 23.87 12.78 11.76
N HIS A 234 22.81 12.03 12.07
CA HIS A 234 21.46 12.56 12.20
C HIS A 234 21.41 13.56 13.35
N THR A 235 20.98 14.78 13.07
CA THR A 235 21.04 15.92 14.00
C THR A 235 19.78 16.77 13.87
N ASP A 236 19.47 17.49 14.94
CA ASP A 236 18.33 18.42 15.00
C ASP A 236 18.52 19.56 13.99
N THR A 237 17.56 19.69 13.05
CA THR A 237 17.56 20.69 11.97
C THR A 237 16.15 21.22 11.75
N LEU A 238 16.03 22.37 11.07
CA LEU A 238 14.73 22.94 10.70
C LEU A 238 14.26 22.51 9.30
N ASP A 239 14.52 21.26 8.94
CA ASP A 239 14.19 20.75 7.63
C ASP A 239 12.70 20.53 7.45
N SER A 240 12.25 20.62 6.23
CA SER A 240 10.87 20.29 5.91
C SER A 240 10.68 19.88 4.45
N SER A 241 9.65 19.10 4.21
CA SER A 241 9.18 18.78 2.87
C SER A 241 7.73 19.25 2.66
N ARG A 242 7.42 19.58 1.39
CA ARG A 242 6.05 19.85 0.95
C ARG A 242 5.76 18.98 -0.26
N ASN A 243 4.81 18.07 -0.10
CA ASN A 243 4.45 17.07 -1.08
C ASN A 243 3.01 17.31 -1.53
N ARG A 244 2.78 17.24 -2.85
CA ARG A 244 1.44 17.33 -3.44
C ARG A 244 1.34 16.27 -4.52
N LEU A 245 0.20 15.58 -4.55
CA LEU A 245 -0.16 14.66 -5.61
C LEU A 245 -1.62 14.91 -5.97
N THR A 246 -1.89 15.05 -7.26
CA THR A 246 -3.24 15.16 -7.82
C THR A 246 -3.39 14.14 -8.92
N ALA A 247 -4.53 13.46 -8.97
CA ALA A 247 -4.77 12.46 -10.00
C ALA A 247 -6.25 12.41 -10.37
N GLY A 248 -6.53 11.95 -11.59
CA GLY A 248 -7.87 11.73 -12.08
C GLY A 248 -7.93 10.54 -13.01
N ARG A 249 -9.08 9.85 -13.01
CA ARG A 249 -9.38 8.71 -13.88
C ARG A 249 -10.78 8.88 -14.46
N LEU A 250 -10.90 8.61 -15.75
CA LEU A 250 -12.19 8.45 -16.45
C LEU A 250 -12.27 7.03 -16.98
N TRP A 251 -13.46 6.43 -16.97
CA TRP A 251 -13.67 5.14 -17.58
C TRP A 251 -15.05 5.02 -18.21
N ALA A 252 -15.15 4.13 -19.18
CA ALA A 252 -16.39 3.63 -19.73
C ALA A 252 -16.32 2.11 -19.78
N SER A 253 -17.36 1.44 -19.32
CA SER A 253 -17.49 -0.01 -19.38
C SER A 253 -18.82 -0.43 -19.97
N VAL A 254 -18.80 -1.55 -20.68
CA VAL A 254 -19.97 -2.19 -21.28
C VAL A 254 -20.01 -3.65 -20.86
N GLY A 255 -21.23 -4.17 -20.65
CA GLY A 255 -21.47 -5.53 -20.15
C GLY A 255 -21.46 -5.60 -18.62
N SER A 256 -22.27 -6.50 -18.08
CA SER A 256 -22.38 -6.85 -16.66
C SER A 256 -21.59 -8.14 -16.36
N ASP A 257 -21.53 -8.56 -15.09
CA ASP A 257 -20.88 -9.82 -14.70
C ASP A 257 -21.56 -11.07 -15.27
N SER A 258 -22.84 -10.96 -15.66
CA SER A 258 -23.59 -12.01 -16.34
C SER A 258 -23.47 -11.98 -17.87
N SER A 259 -22.98 -10.89 -18.43
CA SER A 259 -22.87 -10.72 -19.89
C SER A 259 -21.79 -11.64 -20.47
N PRO A 260 -21.97 -12.19 -21.67
CA PRO A 260 -20.95 -13.01 -22.32
C PRO A 260 -19.72 -12.18 -22.74
N TRP A 261 -19.87 -10.89 -22.92
CA TRP A 261 -18.81 -9.94 -23.21
C TRP A 261 -18.83 -8.78 -22.23
N ARG A 262 -17.65 -8.38 -21.79
CA ARG A 262 -17.43 -7.18 -20.99
C ARG A 262 -16.24 -6.41 -21.55
N GLY A 263 -16.38 -5.11 -21.69
CA GLY A 263 -15.33 -4.23 -22.15
C GLY A 263 -15.16 -3.03 -21.22
N GLN A 264 -13.94 -2.54 -21.08
CA GLN A 264 -13.65 -1.30 -20.37
C GLN A 264 -12.53 -0.54 -21.09
N VAL A 265 -12.70 0.77 -21.19
CA VAL A 265 -11.62 1.70 -21.54
C VAL A 265 -11.46 2.71 -20.42
N SER A 266 -10.23 3.13 -20.16
CA SER A 266 -9.95 4.14 -19.13
C SER A 266 -8.76 5.01 -19.47
N GLY A 267 -8.80 6.26 -19.00
CA GLY A 267 -7.69 7.20 -19.04
C GLY A 267 -7.38 7.70 -17.64
N THR A 268 -6.10 7.73 -17.26
CA THR A 268 -5.64 8.19 -15.95
C THR A 268 -4.57 9.25 -16.13
N LEU A 269 -4.64 10.30 -15.31
CA LEU A 269 -3.65 11.37 -15.23
C LEU A 269 -3.20 11.52 -13.78
N LEU A 270 -1.91 11.65 -13.55
CA LEU A 270 -1.32 11.96 -12.25
C LEU A 270 -0.28 13.06 -12.41
N GLY A 271 -0.24 13.96 -11.45
CA GLY A 271 0.81 14.97 -11.31
C GLY A 271 1.25 15.09 -9.86
N SER A 272 2.57 15.13 -9.63
CA SER A 272 3.16 15.31 -8.31
C SER A 272 4.12 16.49 -8.27
N SER A 273 4.35 17.03 -7.08
CA SER A 273 5.36 18.06 -6.82
C SER A 273 5.88 17.92 -5.40
N ASN A 274 7.18 17.69 -5.28
CA ASN A 274 7.89 17.54 -4.02
C ASN A 274 8.91 18.68 -3.88
N LYS A 275 8.94 19.35 -2.73
CA LYS A 275 9.87 20.44 -2.42
C LYS A 275 10.53 20.14 -1.08
N ASN A 276 11.85 20.21 -1.04
CA ASN A 276 12.64 20.05 0.16
C ASN A 276 13.25 21.39 0.57
N TYR A 277 13.25 21.62 1.87
CA TYR A 277 13.76 22.83 2.49
C TYR A 277 14.76 22.42 3.58
N LEU A 278 15.91 23.08 3.62
CA LEU A 278 16.93 23.01 4.67
C LEU A 278 16.93 24.37 5.35
N ASP A 279 16.77 24.41 6.68
CA ASP A 279 16.68 25.66 7.45
C ASP A 279 15.72 26.69 6.81
N ALA A 280 14.54 26.23 6.41
CA ALA A 280 13.52 27.02 5.72
C ALA A 280 13.87 27.51 4.31
N VAL A 281 15.08 27.26 3.80
CA VAL A 281 15.51 27.61 2.45
C VAL A 281 15.21 26.46 1.49
N GLN A 282 14.47 26.71 0.41
CA GLN A 282 14.19 25.68 -0.58
C GLN A 282 15.48 25.21 -1.27
N GLN A 283 15.76 23.91 -1.18
CA GLN A 283 16.92 23.28 -1.80
C GLN A 283 16.62 22.81 -3.21
N ASN A 284 15.50 22.12 -3.36
CA ASN A 284 15.11 21.55 -4.65
C ASN A 284 13.59 21.45 -4.80
N ARG A 285 13.20 21.12 -6.02
CA ARG A 285 11.85 20.73 -6.38
C ARG A 285 11.88 19.64 -7.43
N THR A 286 11.16 18.54 -7.19
CA THR A 286 10.88 17.55 -8.22
C THR A 286 9.39 17.59 -8.61
N ARG A 287 9.11 17.27 -9.88
CA ARG A 287 7.76 17.12 -10.41
C ARG A 287 7.70 15.84 -11.22
N GLY A 288 6.67 15.05 -10.98
CA GLY A 288 6.32 13.87 -11.75
C GLY A 288 4.98 14.04 -12.46
N ALA A 289 4.85 13.43 -13.62
CA ALA A 289 3.55 13.22 -14.22
C ALA A 289 3.48 11.82 -14.85
N ARG A 290 2.30 11.20 -14.75
CA ARG A 290 1.99 9.89 -15.36
C ARG A 290 0.67 10.00 -16.10
N ARG A 291 0.64 9.46 -17.32
CA ARG A 291 -0.55 9.36 -18.18
C ARG A 291 -0.71 7.91 -18.62
N ILE A 292 -1.86 7.33 -18.36
CA ILE A 292 -2.17 5.94 -18.73
C ILE A 292 -3.44 5.94 -19.56
N LEU A 293 -3.41 5.21 -20.68
CA LEU A 293 -4.60 4.79 -21.41
C LEU A 293 -4.63 3.27 -21.40
N ALA A 294 -5.76 2.69 -21.00
CA ALA A 294 -5.95 1.26 -20.91
C ALA A 294 -7.28 0.83 -21.53
N ALA A 295 -7.26 -0.32 -22.18
CA ALA A 295 -8.44 -1.01 -22.71
C ALA A 295 -8.40 -2.47 -22.30
N GLN A 296 -9.55 -3.03 -21.94
CA GLN A 296 -9.72 -4.43 -21.58
C GLN A 296 -10.98 -4.99 -22.22
N LEU A 297 -10.89 -6.23 -22.70
CA LEU A 297 -11.99 -7.02 -23.21
C LEU A 297 -12.02 -8.37 -22.52
N GLU A 298 -13.17 -8.77 -22.02
CA GLU A 298 -13.43 -10.06 -21.39
C GLU A 298 -14.46 -10.85 -22.18
N ARG A 299 -14.22 -12.15 -22.35
CA ARG A 299 -15.19 -13.12 -22.89
C ARG A 299 -15.45 -14.22 -21.88
N ARG A 300 -16.70 -14.38 -21.49
CA ARG A 300 -17.18 -15.50 -20.68
C ARG A 300 -17.72 -16.60 -21.58
N LEU A 301 -17.28 -17.83 -21.36
CA LEU A 301 -17.71 -19.04 -22.07
C LEU A 301 -18.04 -20.12 -21.03
N VAL A 302 -19.06 -20.92 -21.32
CA VAL A 302 -19.42 -22.08 -20.49
C VAL A 302 -19.39 -23.32 -21.38
N THR A 303 -18.57 -24.31 -20.99
CA THR A 303 -18.43 -25.59 -21.68
C THR A 303 -18.65 -26.72 -20.67
N GLY A 304 -19.84 -27.33 -20.69
CA GLY A 304 -20.23 -28.31 -19.67
C GLY A 304 -20.22 -27.69 -18.27
N ALA A 305 -19.44 -28.26 -17.35
CA ALA A 305 -19.30 -27.79 -15.97
C ALA A 305 -18.23 -26.67 -15.81
N LEU A 306 -17.51 -26.32 -16.87
CA LEU A 306 -16.42 -25.34 -16.85
C LEU A 306 -16.93 -23.95 -17.28
N THR A 307 -16.66 -22.95 -16.45
CA THR A 307 -16.79 -21.54 -16.82
C THR A 307 -15.40 -20.99 -17.12
N HIS A 308 -15.21 -20.47 -18.33
CA HIS A 308 -13.99 -19.82 -18.74
C HIS A 308 -14.19 -18.31 -18.79
N ARG A 309 -13.16 -17.56 -18.41
CA ARG A 309 -13.02 -16.12 -18.67
C ARG A 309 -11.71 -15.89 -19.41
N LEU A 310 -11.80 -15.35 -20.60
CA LEU A 310 -10.68 -14.92 -21.41
C LEU A 310 -10.60 -13.41 -21.36
N ILE A 311 -9.48 -12.86 -20.93
CA ILE A 311 -9.31 -11.43 -20.77
C ILE A 311 -8.10 -11.00 -21.58
N ILE A 312 -8.26 -9.95 -22.38
CA ILE A 312 -7.15 -9.28 -23.10
C ILE A 312 -7.18 -7.83 -22.66
N ALA A 313 -6.01 -7.32 -22.27
CA ALA A 313 -5.85 -5.92 -21.88
C ALA A 313 -4.62 -5.30 -22.55
N ALA A 314 -4.77 -4.08 -23.05
CA ALA A 314 -3.69 -3.27 -23.60
C ALA A 314 -3.57 -1.96 -22.82
N GLU A 315 -2.33 -1.51 -22.62
CA GLU A 315 -2.06 -0.30 -21.85
C GLU A 315 -0.88 0.46 -22.46
N THR A 316 -0.95 1.78 -22.47
CA THR A 316 0.18 2.67 -22.75
C THR A 316 0.34 3.64 -21.61
N GLU A 317 1.56 3.75 -21.09
CA GLU A 317 1.94 4.64 -20.00
C GLU A 317 3.06 5.58 -20.46
N ARG A 318 2.94 6.85 -20.11
CA ARG A 318 4.02 7.84 -20.29
C ARG A 318 4.26 8.55 -18.97
N GLU A 319 5.52 8.61 -18.58
CA GLU A 319 5.99 9.31 -17.38
C GLU A 319 6.95 10.43 -17.75
N THR A 320 6.91 11.48 -16.94
CA THR A 320 7.87 12.60 -17.01
C THR A 320 8.40 12.90 -15.62
N PHE A 321 9.65 13.31 -15.57
CA PHE A 321 10.36 13.72 -14.37
C PHE A 321 11.08 15.06 -14.64
N HIS A 322 10.88 16.01 -13.76
CA HIS A 322 11.53 17.32 -13.79
C HIS A 322 12.14 17.59 -12.43
N ALA A 323 13.46 17.75 -12.37
CA ALA A 323 14.18 18.19 -11.19
C ALA A 323 14.71 19.62 -11.39
N ARG A 324 14.60 20.44 -10.35
CA ARG A 324 15.13 21.80 -10.30
C ARG A 324 15.75 22.00 -8.91
N ASP A 325 16.97 22.49 -8.88
CA ASP A 325 17.62 22.90 -7.63
C ASP A 325 17.77 24.42 -7.54
N THR A 326 17.87 24.89 -6.31
CA THR A 326 18.14 26.28 -5.98
C THR A 326 19.41 26.43 -5.13
N ALA A 327 19.98 25.30 -4.67
CA ALA A 327 21.13 25.26 -3.78
C ALA A 327 22.45 25.10 -4.53
N PHE A 328 22.42 24.43 -5.70
CA PHE A 328 23.63 24.07 -6.45
C PHE A 328 23.71 24.76 -7.82
N GLY A 329 23.11 25.95 -7.96
CA GLY A 329 23.19 26.74 -9.18
C GLY A 329 22.55 26.10 -10.41
N GLY A 330 21.66 25.11 -10.23
CA GLY A 330 20.98 24.40 -11.31
C GLY A 330 21.73 23.16 -11.83
N PHE A 331 22.84 22.76 -11.21
CA PHE A 331 23.63 21.57 -11.64
C PHE A 331 22.82 20.27 -11.58
N THR A 332 21.82 20.17 -10.70
CA THR A 332 20.94 19.00 -10.61
C THR A 332 19.67 19.11 -11.46
N ASN A 333 19.54 20.17 -12.28
CA ASN A 333 18.40 20.36 -13.14
C ASN A 333 18.31 19.27 -14.22
N GLN A 334 17.14 18.64 -14.33
CA GLN A 334 16.91 17.57 -15.27
C GLN A 334 15.48 17.54 -15.78
N ASP A 335 15.33 17.15 -17.03
CA ASP A 335 14.06 16.86 -17.69
C ASP A 335 14.17 15.50 -18.37
N ARG A 336 13.37 14.54 -17.90
CA ARG A 336 13.38 13.16 -18.36
C ARG A 336 11.97 12.68 -18.67
N SER A 337 11.89 11.70 -19.58
CA SER A 337 10.63 11.01 -19.85
C SER A 337 10.88 9.55 -20.26
N ARG A 338 9.91 8.69 -19.98
CA ARG A 338 9.88 7.31 -20.47
C ARG A 338 8.48 6.94 -20.93
N ARG A 339 8.41 5.94 -21.81
CA ARG A 339 7.16 5.36 -22.32
C ARG A 339 7.21 3.85 -22.19
N HIS A 340 6.08 3.29 -21.90
CA HIS A 340 5.87 1.87 -21.72
C HIS A 340 4.54 1.48 -22.37
N GLU A 341 4.54 0.35 -23.08
CA GLU A 341 3.36 -0.24 -23.70
C GLU A 341 3.26 -1.70 -23.28
N SER A 342 2.05 -2.20 -23.12
CA SER A 342 1.89 -3.60 -22.73
C SER A 342 0.65 -4.24 -23.32
N LEU A 343 0.75 -5.57 -23.46
CA LEU A 343 -0.36 -6.44 -23.80
C LEU A 343 -0.41 -7.59 -22.79
N THR A 344 -1.57 -7.79 -22.18
CA THR A 344 -1.83 -8.87 -21.23
C THR A 344 -2.91 -9.78 -21.78
N ALA A 345 -2.71 -11.09 -21.66
CA ALA A 345 -3.75 -12.10 -21.87
C ALA A 345 -3.88 -12.93 -20.59
N GLU A 346 -5.11 -13.11 -20.11
CA GLU A 346 -5.43 -13.92 -18.93
C GLU A 346 -6.53 -14.91 -19.29
N TRP A 347 -6.34 -16.17 -18.91
CA TRP A 347 -7.35 -17.21 -18.96
C TRP A 347 -7.65 -17.69 -17.55
N ARG A 348 -8.92 -17.70 -17.20
CA ARG A 348 -9.42 -18.22 -15.93
C ARG A 348 -10.39 -19.35 -16.19
N ALA A 349 -10.36 -20.37 -15.35
CA ALA A 349 -11.24 -21.53 -15.42
C ALA A 349 -11.80 -21.88 -14.05
N ASP A 350 -13.11 -22.06 -13.99
CA ASP A 350 -13.84 -22.47 -12.78
C ASP A 350 -14.60 -23.78 -13.05
N ALA A 351 -14.34 -24.81 -12.25
CA ALA A 351 -14.98 -26.12 -12.35
C ALA A 351 -15.35 -26.66 -10.98
N GLY A 352 -16.56 -26.36 -10.51
CA GLY A 352 -17.12 -26.94 -9.29
C GLY A 352 -16.37 -26.65 -7.98
N GLY A 353 -15.18 -27.09 -7.83
CA GLY A 353 -14.31 -26.86 -6.65
C GLY A 353 -12.88 -26.57 -7.02
N ILE A 354 -12.60 -26.42 -8.31
CA ILE A 354 -11.27 -26.12 -8.85
C ILE A 354 -11.33 -24.77 -9.54
N HIS A 355 -10.42 -23.87 -9.18
CA HIS A 355 -10.30 -22.53 -9.73
C HIS A 355 -8.85 -22.30 -10.15
N GLY A 356 -8.61 -21.86 -11.40
CA GLY A 356 -7.27 -21.63 -11.90
C GLY A 356 -7.19 -20.45 -12.84
N ASP A 357 -5.99 -19.84 -12.90
CA ASP A 357 -5.68 -18.80 -13.86
C ASP A 357 -4.28 -18.97 -14.45
N VAL A 358 -4.14 -18.51 -15.69
CA VAL A 358 -2.85 -18.31 -16.36
C VAL A 358 -2.89 -16.94 -17.01
N ALA A 359 -1.88 -16.12 -16.73
CA ALA A 359 -1.74 -14.82 -17.35
C ALA A 359 -0.33 -14.65 -17.93
N VAL A 360 -0.25 -14.03 -19.10
CA VAL A 360 0.99 -13.62 -19.74
C VAL A 360 0.89 -12.15 -20.11
N ARG A 361 1.94 -11.41 -19.80
CA ARG A 361 2.08 -10.01 -20.17
C ARG A 361 3.38 -9.77 -20.89
N ARG A 362 3.31 -9.04 -22.01
CA ARG A 362 4.46 -8.50 -22.73
C ARG A 362 4.52 -7.01 -22.51
N ASP A 363 5.66 -6.54 -21.99
CA ASP A 363 5.97 -5.14 -21.75
C ASP A 363 7.02 -4.68 -22.75
N ARG A 364 6.77 -3.56 -23.41
CA ARG A 364 7.67 -2.90 -24.36
C ARG A 364 8.07 -1.55 -23.81
N PHE A 365 9.36 -1.36 -23.60
CA PHE A 365 9.94 -0.15 -23.04
C PHE A 365 10.68 0.64 -24.11
N ASN A 366 10.55 1.96 -24.11
CA ASN A 366 11.34 2.80 -25.03
C ASN A 366 12.81 2.95 -24.59
N ARG A 367 13.15 2.52 -23.36
CA ARG A 367 14.48 2.71 -22.77
C ARG A 367 15.18 1.39 -22.41
N PHE A 368 14.43 0.37 -22.08
CA PHE A 368 14.95 -0.93 -21.65
C PHE A 368 14.59 -2.02 -22.64
N LYS A 369 15.19 -3.20 -22.47
CA LYS A 369 14.75 -4.39 -23.20
C LYS A 369 13.32 -4.75 -22.82
N ASP A 370 12.58 -5.21 -23.81
CA ASP A 370 11.24 -5.76 -23.60
C ASP A 370 11.25 -6.91 -22.59
N ALA A 371 10.20 -7.02 -21.80
CA ALA A 371 10.04 -8.08 -20.82
C ALA A 371 8.75 -8.87 -21.04
N THR A 372 8.77 -10.11 -20.61
CA THR A 372 7.57 -10.96 -20.55
C THR A 372 7.44 -11.50 -19.14
N SER A 373 6.26 -11.38 -18.55
CA SER A 373 5.93 -11.88 -17.21
C SER A 373 4.83 -12.92 -17.32
N LEU A 374 5.00 -14.04 -16.60
CA LEU A 374 4.04 -15.15 -16.51
C LEU A 374 3.50 -15.27 -15.11
N ARG A 375 2.23 -15.62 -15.01
CA ARG A 375 1.59 -16.10 -13.79
C ARG A 375 0.75 -17.31 -14.10
N ALA A 376 0.77 -18.30 -13.18
CA ALA A 376 -0.15 -19.44 -13.20
C ALA A 376 -0.53 -19.78 -11.77
N SER A 377 -1.82 -19.96 -11.50
CA SER A 377 -2.28 -20.32 -10.16
C SER A 377 -3.45 -21.29 -10.21
N LEU A 378 -3.58 -22.09 -9.14
CA LEU A 378 -4.60 -23.11 -8.99
C LEU A 378 -5.07 -23.21 -7.54
N LEU A 379 -6.38 -23.32 -7.34
CA LEU A 379 -7.00 -23.62 -6.05
C LEU A 379 -7.93 -24.83 -6.22
N GLY A 380 -7.80 -25.81 -5.34
CA GLY A 380 -8.68 -26.97 -5.27
C GLY A 380 -9.33 -27.08 -3.88
N LYS A 381 -10.65 -27.27 -3.83
CA LYS A 381 -11.39 -27.57 -2.60
C LYS A 381 -11.20 -29.05 -2.25
N LEU A 382 -10.70 -29.34 -1.05
CA LEU A 382 -10.41 -30.70 -0.58
C LEU A 382 -11.56 -31.31 0.23
N GLY A 383 -12.63 -30.55 0.51
CA GLY A 383 -13.70 -30.95 1.39
C GLY A 383 -13.46 -30.62 2.87
N GLY A 384 -14.49 -30.76 3.71
CA GLY A 384 -14.39 -30.48 5.15
C GLY A 384 -14.06 -29.01 5.51
N GLY A 385 -14.16 -28.08 4.56
CA GLY A 385 -13.76 -26.68 4.73
C GLY A 385 -12.31 -26.41 4.32
N PHE A 386 -11.55 -27.41 3.88
CA PHE A 386 -10.16 -27.24 3.42
C PHE A 386 -10.08 -26.93 1.93
N SER A 387 -9.10 -26.13 1.56
CA SER A 387 -8.66 -25.91 0.18
C SER A 387 -7.13 -25.76 0.12
N LEU A 388 -6.56 -26.15 -1.01
CA LEU A 388 -5.13 -26.02 -1.30
C LEU A 388 -4.98 -25.09 -2.51
N ALA A 389 -4.15 -24.06 -2.38
CA ALA A 389 -3.84 -23.13 -3.45
C ALA A 389 -2.33 -23.10 -3.70
N GLY A 390 -1.94 -23.06 -4.98
CA GLY A 390 -0.56 -22.90 -5.40
C GLY A 390 -0.45 -21.84 -6.49
N ALA A 391 0.63 -21.08 -6.51
CA ALA A 391 0.89 -20.10 -7.56
C ALA A 391 2.38 -20.02 -7.91
N TYR A 392 2.62 -19.79 -9.20
CA TYR A 392 3.87 -19.29 -9.76
C TYR A 392 3.62 -17.91 -10.33
N ALA A 393 4.49 -16.94 -10.05
CA ALA A 393 4.36 -15.61 -10.60
C ALA A 393 5.73 -14.96 -10.83
N GLU A 394 5.80 -14.18 -11.90
CA GLU A 394 6.96 -13.37 -12.24
C GLU A 394 6.66 -11.88 -12.00
N GLY A 395 7.70 -11.14 -11.63
CA GLY A 395 7.67 -9.71 -11.42
C GLY A 395 8.79 -9.00 -12.15
N ILE A 396 8.56 -7.76 -12.50
CA ILE A 396 9.55 -6.86 -13.10
C ILE A 396 9.42 -5.49 -12.44
N ALA A 397 10.56 -4.78 -12.27
CA ALA A 397 10.56 -3.36 -11.91
C ALA A 397 11.56 -2.60 -12.77
N GLN A 398 11.14 -1.47 -13.33
CA GLN A 398 12.02 -0.54 -14.03
C GLN A 398 12.87 0.21 -13.00
N PRO A 399 14.16 0.55 -13.33
CA PRO A 399 14.90 1.52 -12.54
C PRO A 399 14.13 2.83 -12.42
N THR A 400 14.11 3.43 -11.25
CA THR A 400 13.42 4.69 -11.04
C THR A 400 14.15 5.86 -11.72
N PHE A 401 13.49 6.99 -11.89
CA PHE A 401 14.19 8.19 -12.38
C PHE A 401 15.31 8.62 -11.44
N PHE A 402 15.18 8.34 -10.14
CA PHE A 402 16.23 8.62 -9.17
C PHE A 402 17.45 7.70 -9.38
N ASP A 403 17.25 6.40 -9.54
CA ASP A 403 18.34 5.44 -9.79
C ASP A 403 19.12 5.77 -11.05
N LEU A 404 18.41 6.20 -12.10
CA LEU A 404 19.00 6.51 -13.42
C LEU A 404 19.68 7.89 -13.45
N TYR A 405 19.10 8.90 -12.78
CA TYR A 405 19.45 10.30 -12.99
C TYR A 405 19.54 11.13 -11.72
N GLY A 406 19.40 10.53 -10.53
CA GLY A 406 19.60 11.22 -9.28
C GLY A 406 20.98 11.88 -9.27
N PHE A 407 21.06 13.11 -8.78
CA PHE A 407 22.32 13.84 -8.72
C PHE A 407 22.34 14.72 -7.50
N PHE A 408 23.29 14.44 -6.61
CA PHE A 408 23.64 15.29 -5.47
C PHE A 408 25.14 15.56 -5.55
N PRO A 409 25.58 16.79 -5.85
CA PRO A 409 26.98 17.13 -6.06
C PRO A 409 27.89 16.61 -4.92
N GLY A 410 28.92 15.83 -5.29
CA GLY A 410 29.86 15.26 -4.34
C GLY A 410 29.32 14.07 -3.51
N LEU A 411 28.04 13.73 -3.63
CA LEU A 411 27.42 12.68 -2.82
C LEU A 411 26.87 11.50 -3.64
N TYR A 412 26.08 11.77 -4.67
CA TYR A 412 25.41 10.72 -5.45
C TYR A 412 25.24 11.09 -6.92
N VAL A 413 25.47 10.11 -7.79
CA VAL A 413 25.21 10.21 -9.25
C VAL A 413 24.47 8.95 -9.68
N GLY A 414 23.28 9.10 -10.27
CA GLY A 414 22.50 8.00 -10.83
C GLY A 414 23.24 7.29 -11.95
N ASN A 415 22.87 6.03 -12.19
CA ASN A 415 23.47 5.19 -13.22
C ASN A 415 22.49 4.98 -14.38
N PRO A 416 22.68 5.60 -15.55
CA PRO A 416 21.79 5.46 -16.69
C PRO A 416 21.86 4.07 -17.37
N ASP A 417 22.83 3.23 -17.03
CA ASP A 417 23.04 1.91 -17.63
C ASP A 417 22.35 0.78 -16.86
N LEU A 418 21.58 1.10 -15.83
CA LEU A 418 20.82 0.13 -15.05
C LEU A 418 19.80 -0.62 -15.93
N LYS A 419 19.64 -1.90 -15.60
CA LYS A 419 18.66 -2.81 -16.21
C LYS A 419 17.44 -2.95 -15.29
N PRO A 420 16.26 -3.28 -15.85
CA PRO A 420 15.12 -3.66 -15.03
C PRO A 420 15.40 -4.89 -14.17
N GLU A 421 14.91 -4.87 -12.96
CA GLU A 421 14.93 -6.01 -12.05
C GLU A 421 13.89 -7.04 -12.47
N SER A 422 14.16 -8.32 -12.23
CA SER A 422 13.20 -9.39 -12.52
C SER A 422 13.11 -10.38 -11.37
N SER A 423 11.88 -10.82 -11.05
CA SER A 423 11.65 -11.77 -9.98
C SER A 423 10.84 -12.98 -10.42
N ARG A 424 11.04 -14.10 -9.72
CA ARG A 424 10.26 -15.33 -9.86
C ARG A 424 9.88 -15.85 -8.48
N GLY A 425 8.62 -16.14 -8.29
CA GLY A 425 8.08 -16.56 -7.00
C GLY A 425 7.18 -17.78 -7.11
N PHE A 426 7.21 -18.61 -6.06
CA PHE A 426 6.29 -19.74 -5.84
C PHE A 426 5.64 -19.58 -4.48
N GLU A 427 4.37 -19.92 -4.38
CA GLU A 427 3.68 -20.05 -3.11
C GLU A 427 2.77 -21.27 -3.08
N LEU A 428 2.58 -21.81 -1.87
CA LEU A 428 1.63 -22.87 -1.57
C LEU A 428 0.89 -22.51 -0.29
N SER A 429 -0.44 -22.56 -0.32
CA SER A 429 -1.32 -22.15 0.76
C SER A 429 -2.35 -23.23 1.08
N LEU A 430 -2.33 -23.73 2.31
CA LEU A 430 -3.42 -24.52 2.87
C LEU A 430 -4.39 -23.58 3.58
N ARG A 431 -5.67 -23.64 3.22
CA ARG A 431 -6.72 -22.80 3.78
C ARG A 431 -7.82 -23.65 4.39
N TYR A 432 -8.39 -23.13 5.45
CA TYR A 432 -9.55 -23.71 6.12
C TYR A 432 -10.61 -22.64 6.31
N ARG A 433 -11.84 -22.92 5.91
CA ARG A 433 -13.00 -22.05 6.16
C ARG A 433 -14.23 -22.93 6.45
N ARG A 434 -14.71 -22.88 7.69
CA ARG A 434 -15.92 -23.62 8.08
C ARG A 434 -16.61 -22.89 9.23
N GLY A 435 -17.87 -22.54 9.00
CA GLY A 435 -18.66 -21.80 9.98
C GLY A 435 -17.99 -20.47 10.37
N PRO A 436 -17.83 -20.18 11.68
CA PRO A 436 -17.27 -18.91 12.13
C PRO A 436 -15.73 -18.84 12.09
N VAL A 437 -15.04 -19.90 11.64
CA VAL A 437 -13.57 -20.00 11.69
C VAL A 437 -12.99 -20.04 10.30
N GLU A 438 -11.95 -19.23 10.11
CA GLU A 438 -11.10 -19.23 8.93
C GLU A 438 -9.63 -19.28 9.35
N ALA A 439 -8.79 -19.95 8.59
CA ALA A 439 -7.34 -19.99 8.81
C ALA A 439 -6.60 -20.23 7.50
N SER A 440 -5.37 -19.77 7.42
CA SER A 440 -4.47 -20.10 6.31
C SER A 440 -3.04 -20.28 6.79
N LEU A 441 -2.30 -21.14 6.10
CA LEU A 441 -0.86 -21.31 6.23
C LEU A 441 -0.26 -21.28 4.83
N THR A 442 0.59 -20.29 4.55
CA THR A 442 1.22 -20.09 3.25
C THR A 442 2.72 -20.14 3.38
N GLY A 443 3.38 -21.01 2.62
CA GLY A 443 4.82 -20.99 2.41
C GLY A 443 5.15 -20.36 1.05
N TYR A 444 6.17 -19.50 0.98
CA TYR A 444 6.58 -18.87 -0.26
C TYR A 444 8.10 -18.79 -0.42
N ARG A 445 8.55 -18.69 -1.67
CA ARG A 445 9.94 -18.44 -2.04
C ARG A 445 9.99 -17.58 -3.29
N GLN A 446 10.83 -16.54 -3.27
CA GLN A 446 11.06 -15.60 -4.37
C GLN A 446 12.56 -15.42 -4.59
N ARG A 447 12.95 -15.27 -5.87
CA ARG A 447 14.29 -14.91 -6.29
C ARG A 447 14.20 -13.63 -7.12
N LEU A 448 15.12 -12.71 -6.88
CA LEU A 448 15.22 -11.44 -7.60
C LEU A 448 16.60 -11.37 -8.27
N HIS A 449 16.62 -11.10 -9.56
CA HIS A 449 17.79 -10.93 -10.38
C HIS A 449 17.93 -9.48 -10.81
N ASP A 450 19.16 -9.02 -11.02
CA ASP A 450 19.51 -7.65 -11.39
C ASP A 450 18.97 -6.62 -10.38
N GLU A 451 18.85 -6.99 -9.09
CA GLU A 451 18.37 -6.08 -8.04
C GLU A 451 19.22 -4.81 -8.00
N ILE A 452 18.55 -3.66 -7.95
CA ILE A 452 19.23 -2.37 -7.91
C ILE A 452 19.63 -2.08 -6.47
N VAL A 453 20.94 -1.96 -6.24
CA VAL A 453 21.53 -1.67 -4.92
C VAL A 453 22.50 -0.51 -5.03
N ASN A 454 22.76 0.17 -3.91
CA ASN A 454 23.83 1.16 -3.88
C ASN A 454 25.20 0.50 -4.03
N ASN A 455 26.15 1.19 -4.66
CA ASN A 455 27.55 0.78 -4.66
C ASN A 455 28.16 0.87 -3.24
N ALA A 456 29.37 0.35 -3.04
CA ALA A 456 30.02 0.28 -1.73
C ALA A 456 30.27 1.66 -1.07
N SER A 457 30.40 2.71 -1.86
CA SER A 457 30.58 4.10 -1.38
C SER A 457 29.26 4.87 -1.24
N PHE A 458 28.13 4.28 -1.55
CA PHE A 458 26.79 4.93 -1.57
C PHE A 458 26.70 6.14 -2.51
N THR A 459 27.58 6.21 -3.52
CA THR A 459 27.66 7.33 -4.45
C THR A 459 26.94 7.07 -5.80
N SER A 460 26.45 5.86 -6.03
CA SER A 460 25.70 5.48 -7.24
C SER A 460 24.95 4.17 -7.02
N ALA A 461 24.07 3.83 -7.94
CA ALA A 461 23.39 2.54 -7.98
C ALA A 461 24.00 1.59 -9.01
N LEU A 462 23.86 0.28 -8.79
CA LEU A 462 24.25 -0.78 -9.71
C LEU A 462 23.25 -1.94 -9.65
N ASN A 463 23.17 -2.74 -10.72
CA ASN A 463 22.51 -4.03 -10.65
C ASN A 463 23.43 -5.04 -9.95
N ALA A 464 22.90 -5.74 -8.95
CA ALA A 464 23.64 -6.78 -8.23
C ALA A 464 23.90 -8.00 -9.13
N ASP A 465 25.14 -8.45 -9.22
CA ASP A 465 25.51 -9.65 -9.98
C ASP A 465 25.00 -10.95 -9.36
N SER A 466 24.54 -10.90 -8.12
CA SER A 466 24.06 -12.05 -7.37
C SER A 466 22.54 -12.02 -7.18
N THR A 467 21.94 -13.22 -7.11
CA THR A 467 20.49 -13.37 -6.90
C THR A 467 20.11 -13.09 -5.46
N SER A 468 19.23 -12.13 -5.23
CA SER A 468 18.58 -11.90 -3.93
C SER A 468 17.47 -12.92 -3.68
N ARG A 469 17.30 -13.33 -2.43
CA ARG A 469 16.41 -14.43 -2.06
C ARG A 469 15.50 -14.01 -0.92
N ARG A 470 14.21 -14.22 -1.11
CA ARG A 470 13.18 -14.00 -0.10
C ARG A 470 12.36 -15.26 0.07
N SER A 471 12.18 -15.72 1.30
CA SER A 471 11.35 -16.88 1.61
C SER A 471 10.71 -16.70 2.98
N GLY A 472 9.55 -17.29 3.18
CA GLY A 472 8.85 -17.14 4.45
C GLY A 472 7.64 -18.03 4.59
N ILE A 473 7.06 -17.93 5.77
CA ILE A 473 5.80 -18.58 6.15
C ILE A 473 4.87 -17.52 6.69
N GLU A 474 3.64 -17.53 6.23
CA GLU A 474 2.55 -16.67 6.70
C GLU A 474 1.43 -17.54 7.26
N ALA A 475 0.97 -17.22 8.46
CA ALA A 475 -0.21 -17.82 9.06
C ALA A 475 -1.24 -16.74 9.35
N THR A 476 -2.52 -17.03 9.07
CA THR A 476 -3.64 -16.16 9.44
C THR A 476 -4.71 -16.99 10.12
N ALA A 477 -5.44 -16.38 11.04
CA ALA A 477 -6.61 -16.94 11.67
C ALA A 477 -7.67 -15.86 11.90
N GLY A 478 -8.92 -16.21 11.64
CA GLY A 478 -10.08 -15.38 11.94
C GLY A 478 -11.13 -16.22 12.65
N TRP A 479 -11.73 -15.65 13.69
CA TRP A 479 -12.80 -16.27 14.44
C TRP A 479 -13.90 -15.28 14.74
N ARG A 480 -15.08 -15.51 14.19
CA ARG A 480 -16.31 -14.80 14.56
C ARG A 480 -16.90 -15.47 15.80
N ILE A 481 -16.50 -14.99 16.97
CA ILE A 481 -16.90 -15.52 18.28
C ILE A 481 -18.42 -15.37 18.46
N ARG A 482 -18.93 -14.24 18.01
CA ARG A 482 -20.36 -13.87 17.88
C ARG A 482 -20.52 -12.99 16.64
N ASP A 483 -21.73 -12.73 16.21
CA ASP A 483 -21.95 -11.86 15.04
C ASP A 483 -21.37 -10.46 15.23
N GLU A 484 -21.39 -9.98 16.47
CA GLU A 484 -20.86 -8.66 16.85
C GLU A 484 -19.39 -8.69 17.32
N LEU A 485 -18.74 -9.86 17.43
CA LEU A 485 -17.39 -9.97 17.98
C LEU A 485 -16.49 -10.83 17.10
N ARG A 486 -15.46 -10.22 16.51
CA ARG A 486 -14.46 -10.90 15.67
C ARG A 486 -13.06 -10.75 16.26
N LEU A 487 -12.37 -11.88 16.34
CA LEU A 487 -10.93 -11.98 16.61
C LEU A 487 -10.21 -12.33 15.31
N SER A 488 -9.09 -11.65 15.03
CA SER A 488 -8.21 -12.00 13.93
C SER A 488 -6.76 -12.00 14.39
N ALA A 489 -5.96 -12.91 13.85
CA ALA A 489 -4.53 -13.00 14.14
C ALA A 489 -3.76 -13.30 12.86
N ASN A 490 -2.54 -12.80 12.79
CA ASN A 490 -1.58 -13.19 11.77
C ASN A 490 -0.19 -13.31 12.35
N TYR A 491 0.64 -14.08 11.67
CA TYR A 491 2.06 -14.24 11.95
C TYR A 491 2.81 -14.41 10.64
N ALA A 492 4.01 -13.86 10.56
CA ALA A 492 4.91 -14.02 9.43
C ALA A 492 6.34 -14.28 9.89
N TYR A 493 6.99 -15.24 9.26
CA TYR A 493 8.43 -15.46 9.27
C TYR A 493 8.99 -15.10 7.91
N LEU A 494 10.03 -14.27 7.87
CA LEU A 494 10.70 -13.81 6.65
C LEU A 494 12.20 -14.01 6.76
N LYS A 495 12.80 -14.63 5.72
CA LYS A 495 14.23 -14.62 5.45
C LYS A 495 14.46 -13.90 4.13
N ALA A 496 15.06 -12.71 4.18
CA ALA A 496 15.41 -11.89 3.02
C ALA A 496 16.90 -11.61 3.01
N THR A 497 17.56 -11.85 1.88
CA THR A 497 19.00 -11.65 1.69
C THR A 497 19.29 -11.02 0.34
N GLN A 498 20.21 -10.07 0.31
CA GLN A 498 20.71 -9.39 -0.89
C GLN A 498 22.23 -9.28 -0.88
N LEU A 499 22.81 -8.87 -1.99
CA LEU A 499 24.21 -8.49 -2.07
C LEU A 499 24.45 -7.26 -1.18
N ASP A 500 25.40 -7.38 -0.27
CA ASP A 500 25.93 -6.25 0.47
C ASP A 500 27.14 -5.72 -0.30
N ALA A 501 27.04 -4.52 -0.85
CA ALA A 501 28.04 -3.97 -1.74
C ALA A 501 29.38 -3.69 -1.03
N ILE A 502 29.37 -3.46 0.30
CA ILE A 502 30.59 -3.22 1.10
C ILE A 502 31.36 -4.51 1.29
N SER A 503 30.69 -5.58 1.67
CA SER A 503 31.34 -6.87 1.96
C SER A 503 31.45 -7.79 0.75
N GLY A 504 30.77 -7.51 -0.35
CA GLY A 504 30.67 -8.38 -1.52
C GLY A 504 29.96 -9.72 -1.27
N THR A 505 29.24 -9.86 -0.15
CA THR A 505 28.60 -11.11 0.28
C THR A 505 27.09 -10.98 0.42
N GLN A 506 26.38 -12.12 0.43
CA GLN A 506 24.95 -12.15 0.72
C GLN A 506 24.71 -11.89 2.21
N ARG A 507 23.95 -10.84 2.52
CA ARG A 507 23.56 -10.49 3.90
C ARG A 507 22.05 -10.30 4.02
N THR A 508 21.55 -10.34 5.26
CA THR A 508 20.15 -10.02 5.57
C THR A 508 19.84 -8.59 5.10
N GLU A 509 18.74 -8.40 4.38
CA GLU A 509 18.26 -7.08 3.98
C GLU A 509 17.91 -6.21 5.19
N VAL A 510 18.14 -4.89 5.09
CA VAL A 510 17.84 -3.93 6.17
C VAL A 510 16.33 -3.67 6.27
N ARG A 511 15.84 -3.32 7.47
CA ARG A 511 14.45 -2.99 7.77
C ARG A 511 13.45 -4.11 7.42
N ARG A 512 13.91 -5.39 7.51
CA ARG A 512 13.07 -6.59 7.31
C ARG A 512 13.10 -7.41 8.60
N PRO A 513 12.09 -7.25 9.49
CA PRO A 513 11.99 -8.09 10.68
C PRO A 513 11.78 -9.55 10.27
N LYS A 514 12.56 -10.46 10.90
CA LYS A 514 12.41 -11.90 10.64
C LYS A 514 11.07 -12.44 11.12
N HIS A 515 10.53 -11.87 12.17
CA HIS A 515 9.26 -12.28 12.78
C HIS A 515 8.38 -11.05 12.92
N SER A 516 7.15 -11.14 12.50
CA SER A 516 6.12 -10.14 12.72
C SER A 516 4.77 -10.79 12.91
N GLY A 517 3.84 -10.11 13.53
CA GLY A 517 2.50 -10.61 13.69
C GLY A 517 1.59 -9.59 14.34
N ALA A 518 0.30 -9.84 14.27
CA ALA A 518 -0.68 -8.99 14.92
C ALA A 518 -1.90 -9.79 15.36
N VAL A 519 -2.52 -9.33 16.42
CA VAL A 519 -3.85 -9.78 16.85
C VAL A 519 -4.76 -8.56 16.90
N ALA A 520 -5.98 -8.69 16.40
CA ALA A 520 -6.97 -7.63 16.49
C ALA A 520 -8.33 -8.18 16.92
N LEU A 521 -8.95 -7.49 17.85
CA LEU A 521 -10.29 -7.75 18.36
C LEU A 521 -11.19 -6.58 17.98
N ASN A 522 -12.35 -6.87 17.42
CA ASN A 522 -13.32 -5.85 17.03
C ASN A 522 -14.70 -6.29 17.47
N GLY A 523 -15.46 -5.40 18.09
CA GLY A 523 -16.79 -5.74 18.58
C GLY A 523 -17.75 -4.58 18.75
N VAL A 524 -19.01 -4.96 18.93
CA VAL A 524 -20.13 -4.08 19.32
C VAL A 524 -20.87 -4.74 20.49
N SER A 525 -21.23 -3.97 21.49
CA SER A 525 -22.03 -4.43 22.63
C SER A 525 -23.02 -3.33 23.04
N GLY A 526 -24.28 -3.47 22.64
CA GLY A 526 -25.28 -2.43 22.83
C GLY A 526 -24.85 -1.11 22.17
N PRO A 527 -24.75 0.00 22.92
CA PRO A 527 -24.32 1.30 22.38
C PRO A 527 -22.80 1.44 22.28
N VAL A 528 -22.03 0.44 22.70
CA VAL A 528 -20.57 0.49 22.75
C VAL A 528 -19.99 -0.23 21.55
N THR A 529 -19.13 0.47 20.79
CA THR A 529 -18.28 -0.09 19.71
C THR A 529 -16.83 -0.05 20.18
N TYR A 530 -16.07 -1.11 19.94
CA TYR A 530 -14.67 -1.18 20.35
C TYR A 530 -13.81 -1.93 19.34
N GLY A 531 -12.55 -1.53 19.29
CA GLY A 531 -11.50 -2.19 18.55
C GLY A 531 -10.20 -2.13 19.32
N ALA A 532 -9.40 -3.18 19.23
CA ALA A 532 -8.06 -3.23 19.78
C ALA A 532 -7.15 -4.03 18.86
N SER A 533 -5.89 -3.64 18.83
CA SER A 533 -4.84 -4.37 18.11
C SER A 533 -3.58 -4.48 18.95
N LEU A 534 -2.85 -5.56 18.76
CA LEU A 534 -1.52 -5.79 19.31
C LEU A 534 -0.63 -6.28 18.19
N ALA A 535 0.32 -5.47 17.76
CA ALA A 535 1.27 -5.78 16.71
C ALA A 535 2.66 -6.04 17.31
N TYR A 536 3.32 -7.09 16.83
CA TYR A 536 4.71 -7.45 17.15
C TYR A 536 5.59 -7.24 15.94
N VAL A 537 6.68 -6.53 16.13
CA VAL A 537 7.76 -6.37 15.14
C VAL A 537 9.05 -6.92 15.77
N GLY A 538 9.59 -7.95 15.14
CA GLY A 538 10.81 -8.61 15.60
C GLY A 538 12.06 -7.77 15.35
N ARG A 539 13.15 -8.18 15.98
CA ARG A 539 14.48 -7.60 15.75
C ARG A 539 14.80 -7.57 14.25
N HIS A 540 15.33 -6.46 13.77
CA HIS A 540 15.75 -6.26 12.38
C HIS A 540 17.05 -5.49 12.30
N ILE A 541 17.67 -5.49 11.13
CA ILE A 541 18.94 -4.82 10.87
C ILE A 541 18.65 -3.49 10.17
N ASP A 542 19.45 -2.48 10.48
CA ASP A 542 19.58 -1.24 9.74
C ASP A 542 21.04 -0.85 9.56
N ASN A 543 21.34 0.20 8.84
CA ASN A 543 22.68 0.77 8.73
C ASN A 543 22.80 1.98 9.67
N ARG A 544 24.01 2.23 10.20
CA ARG A 544 24.33 3.48 10.86
C ARG A 544 24.39 4.62 9.86
N ASP A 545 24.09 5.82 10.32
CA ASP A 545 24.06 7.03 9.48
C ASP A 545 25.48 7.50 9.09
N THR A 546 26.47 7.20 9.92
CA THR A 546 27.85 7.65 9.75
C THR A 546 28.72 6.60 9.07
N PHE A 547 29.70 7.04 8.26
CA PHE A 547 30.71 6.15 7.69
C PHE A 547 31.45 5.38 8.78
N PRO A 548 31.70 4.07 8.62
CA PRO A 548 31.58 3.25 7.42
C PRO A 548 30.19 2.62 7.18
N PHE A 549 29.11 3.18 7.68
CA PHE A 549 27.73 2.72 7.54
C PHE A 549 27.50 1.29 8.07
N ASP A 550 28.15 0.98 9.18
CA ASP A 550 28.07 -0.32 9.82
C ASP A 550 26.64 -0.74 10.11
N ARG A 551 26.39 -2.04 10.02
CA ARG A 551 25.09 -2.61 10.32
C ARG A 551 24.83 -2.63 11.82
N ILE A 552 23.65 -2.20 12.20
CA ILE A 552 23.15 -2.19 13.57
C ILE A 552 21.87 -3.01 13.67
N ALA A 553 21.67 -3.66 14.80
CA ALA A 553 20.44 -4.37 15.08
C ALA A 553 19.51 -3.49 15.92
N LEU A 554 18.32 -3.26 15.43
CA LEU A 554 17.24 -2.61 16.14
C LEU A 554 16.43 -3.65 16.92
N GLY A 555 16.02 -3.32 18.14
CA GLY A 555 15.30 -4.20 19.05
C GLY A 555 13.89 -4.53 18.56
N SER A 556 13.33 -5.63 19.05
CA SER A 556 11.93 -5.96 18.85
C SER A 556 11.03 -5.10 19.74
N TYR A 557 9.78 -4.89 19.31
CA TYR A 557 8.80 -4.11 20.06
C TYR A 557 7.36 -4.60 19.84
N TRP A 558 6.49 -4.17 20.74
CA TRP A 558 5.05 -4.42 20.69
C TRP A 558 4.30 -3.10 20.65
N LEU A 559 3.34 -2.96 19.75
CA LEU A 559 2.44 -1.82 19.68
C LEU A 559 1.03 -2.29 20.03
N ALA A 560 0.45 -1.70 21.06
CA ALA A 560 -0.92 -1.94 21.47
C ALA A 560 -1.74 -0.67 21.21
N ASP A 561 -2.78 -0.79 20.40
CA ASP A 561 -3.70 0.29 20.07
C ASP A 561 -5.12 -0.14 20.42
N ALA A 562 -5.95 0.80 20.87
CA ALA A 562 -7.33 0.52 21.19
C ALA A 562 -8.21 1.75 20.97
N ARG A 563 -9.47 1.50 20.62
CA ARG A 563 -10.53 2.49 20.53
C ARG A 563 -11.80 1.97 21.21
N ILE A 564 -12.45 2.84 21.93
CA ILE A 564 -13.79 2.61 22.47
C ILE A 564 -14.68 3.80 22.10
N ALA A 565 -15.89 3.51 21.71
CA ALA A 565 -16.87 4.52 21.34
C ALA A 565 -18.24 4.21 21.96
N TYR A 566 -18.97 5.26 22.29
CA TYR A 566 -20.30 5.19 22.87
C TYR A 566 -21.29 5.98 22.01
N ALA A 567 -22.32 5.30 21.51
CA ALA A 567 -23.42 5.93 20.79
C ALA A 567 -24.35 6.64 21.79
N VAL A 568 -24.18 7.96 21.94
CA VAL A 568 -24.99 8.81 22.81
C VAL A 568 -26.44 8.85 22.35
N ARG A 569 -26.63 8.88 21.05
CA ARG A 569 -27.91 8.75 20.34
C ARG A 569 -27.67 8.28 18.90
N PRO A 570 -28.69 7.79 18.20
CA PRO A 570 -28.54 7.41 16.80
C PRO A 570 -27.89 8.52 15.98
N GLY A 571 -26.76 8.19 15.33
CA GLY A 571 -25.98 9.12 14.50
C GLY A 571 -24.98 10.00 15.25
N ILE A 572 -24.84 9.91 16.58
CA ILE A 572 -23.81 10.63 17.36
C ILE A 572 -23.06 9.67 18.27
N GLU A 573 -21.76 9.58 18.08
CA GLU A 573 -20.84 8.74 18.81
C GLU A 573 -19.74 9.61 19.44
N LEU A 574 -19.45 9.40 20.72
CA LEU A 574 -18.25 9.91 21.38
C LEU A 574 -17.25 8.76 21.46
N PHE A 575 -15.98 9.03 21.21
CA PHE A 575 -14.96 8.01 21.29
C PHE A 575 -13.67 8.47 21.96
N ALA A 576 -12.94 7.49 22.50
CA ALA A 576 -11.57 7.63 22.97
C ALA A 576 -10.70 6.60 22.23
N ARG A 577 -9.50 7.00 21.84
CA ARG A 577 -8.50 6.16 21.20
C ARG A 577 -7.16 6.29 21.92
N GLY A 578 -6.46 5.16 22.07
CA GLY A 578 -5.10 5.11 22.56
C GLY A 578 -4.19 4.46 21.53
N SER A 579 -3.03 5.06 21.29
CA SER A 579 -1.96 4.49 20.48
C SER A 579 -0.74 4.19 21.33
N ASN A 580 0.00 3.14 20.94
CA ASN A 580 1.19 2.68 21.66
C ASN A 580 0.96 2.62 23.18
N LEU A 581 -0.14 1.99 23.60
CA LEU A 581 -0.58 1.95 25.02
C LEU A 581 0.46 1.33 25.96
N LEU A 582 1.38 0.53 25.42
CA LEU A 582 2.51 -0.07 26.16
C LEU A 582 3.66 0.92 26.36
N ASP A 583 3.58 2.13 25.79
CA ASP A 583 4.61 3.18 25.85
C ASP A 583 6.00 2.69 25.40
N GLN A 584 6.02 1.86 24.34
CA GLN A 584 7.25 1.32 23.79
C GLN A 584 8.08 2.42 23.13
N ARG A 585 9.34 2.51 23.49
CA ARG A 585 10.35 3.29 22.77
C ARG A 585 10.99 2.40 21.73
N TYR A 586 10.77 2.69 20.47
CA TYR A 586 11.24 1.85 19.37
C TYR A 586 11.74 2.73 18.21
N GLN A 587 12.42 2.09 17.28
CA GLN A 587 12.88 2.68 16.03
C GLN A 587 12.56 1.71 14.89
N ASP A 588 11.87 2.19 13.87
CA ASP A 588 11.71 1.48 12.60
C ASP A 588 12.96 1.69 11.72
N VAL A 589 13.57 2.87 11.84
CA VAL A 589 14.77 3.31 11.14
C VAL A 589 15.76 3.81 12.19
N PHE A 590 17.04 3.44 12.04
CA PHE A 590 18.11 3.83 12.98
C PHE A 590 18.15 5.35 13.14
N SER A 591 18.45 5.81 14.35
CA SER A 591 18.52 7.20 14.82
C SER A 591 17.19 7.98 14.92
N TYR A 592 16.12 7.53 14.27
CA TYR A 592 14.82 8.19 14.31
C TYR A 592 13.97 7.71 15.48
N ARG A 593 13.56 8.63 16.35
CA ARG A 593 12.63 8.36 17.46
C ARG A 593 11.20 8.30 16.95
N THR A 594 10.40 7.49 17.58
CA THR A 594 8.96 7.35 17.34
C THR A 594 8.16 7.87 18.53
N GLU A 595 6.88 8.15 18.30
CA GLU A 595 5.97 8.62 19.34
C GLU A 595 5.75 7.55 20.42
N GLY A 596 5.75 7.96 21.69
CA GLY A 596 5.34 7.14 22.83
C GLY A 596 3.81 6.98 22.88
N ARG A 597 3.28 6.69 24.09
CA ARG A 597 1.83 6.55 24.33
C ARG A 597 1.08 7.83 23.97
N GLY A 598 0.05 7.68 23.12
CA GLY A 598 -0.88 8.74 22.75
C GLY A 598 -2.29 8.45 23.23
N LEU A 599 -3.00 9.47 23.70
CA LEU A 599 -4.42 9.42 24.06
C LEU A 599 -5.17 10.52 23.30
N PHE A 600 -6.28 10.14 22.70
CA PHE A 600 -7.09 11.00 21.85
C PHE A 600 -8.57 10.82 22.17
N ALA A 601 -9.35 11.88 21.98
CA ALA A 601 -10.79 11.83 22.13
C ALA A 601 -11.46 12.57 20.98
N GLY A 602 -12.67 12.14 20.62
CA GLY A 602 -13.36 12.72 19.49
C GLY A 602 -14.85 12.45 19.47
N ILE A 603 -15.47 13.02 18.46
CA ILE A 603 -16.89 12.86 18.13
C ILE A 603 -17.03 12.39 16.68
N ARG A 604 -17.97 11.49 16.45
CA ARG A 604 -18.37 11.06 15.11
C ARG A 604 -19.85 11.30 14.91
N LEU A 605 -20.19 11.88 13.80
CA LEU A 605 -21.55 12.10 13.32
C LEU A 605 -21.78 11.22 12.11
N ALA A 606 -22.93 10.54 12.03
CA ALA A 606 -23.33 9.74 10.87
C ALA A 606 -24.82 9.92 10.60
N ASP A 607 -25.20 9.99 9.33
CA ASP A 607 -26.62 9.95 8.96
C ASP A 607 -27.21 8.59 9.38
N ARG A 608 -28.48 8.59 9.79
CA ARG A 608 -29.23 7.37 10.18
C ARG A 608 -29.24 6.29 9.08
N ARG A 609 -29.04 6.68 7.83
CA ARG A 609 -29.00 5.78 6.67
C ARG A 609 -27.64 5.10 6.47
N SER A 610 -26.58 5.62 7.10
CA SER A 610 -25.20 5.13 6.99
C SER A 610 -24.72 4.34 8.22
N SER A 611 -25.60 4.07 9.19
CA SER A 611 -25.25 3.19 10.32
C SER A 611 -25.19 1.75 9.85
N PRO A 612 -24.06 1.03 10.07
CA PRO A 612 -23.88 -0.37 9.67
C PRO A 612 -24.84 -1.33 10.37
#